data_7113db7b6cc5fbaeb560e90f1509210b
#
_entry.id   7113db7b6cc5fbaeb560e90f1509210b
#
_cell.length_a   1.000
_cell.length_b   1.000
_cell.length_c   1.000
_cell.angle_alpha   90.00
_cell.angle_beta   90.00
_cell.angle_gamma   90.00
#
_symmetry.space_group_name_H-M   'P 1'
#
loop_
_entity.id
_entity.type
_entity.pdbx_description
1 polymer ?
#
loop_
_entity_poly.entity_id
_entity_poly.type
_entity_poly.pdbx_seq_one_letter_code
_entity_poly.pdbx_strand_id
1 'polypeptide(L)'
;FAEGAFNMAFVPMFSKKFEGDDDPAQFAQDAFVGMAFLLTVFTTIGIIAMPALVAAMASGFMANERFDLAVTYGRIAFPYILFISLSALLSGVLNATGRFVAAAAAPVLLNVIFIAALIITALVMDPTQFDIGTSLAWAVPIGGIAQMALVFIAARRAGFPMRLRLPKLTPDLKRLALIAAPAALAGGVVQINLLVGRQVASFFDGAVAWLNYADRLYQLPLGVVGIAIGVVLLPDLSRRL
;
A
#
# COMPACT_ATOMS: atom_id res chain seq x y z
N PHE A 1 -1.34 -4.86 2.61
CA PHE A 1 -2.51 -5.76 2.63
C PHE A 1 -3.20 -5.82 1.26
N ALA A 2 -3.54 -4.70 0.66
CA ALA A 2 -4.10 -4.65 -0.70
C ALA A 2 -3.15 -5.28 -1.73
N GLU A 3 -1.84 -5.11 -1.55
CA GLU A 3 -0.80 -5.76 -2.35
C GLU A 3 -0.89 -7.28 -2.33
N GLY A 4 -0.98 -7.89 -1.15
CA GLY A 4 -1.00 -9.35 -1.01
C GLY A 4 -2.25 -9.97 -1.62
N ALA A 5 -3.45 -9.51 -1.23
CA ALA A 5 -4.71 -10.06 -1.69
C ALA A 5 -4.93 -9.86 -3.20
N PHE A 6 -4.59 -8.67 -3.72
CA PHE A 6 -4.70 -8.39 -5.15
C PHE A 6 -3.70 -9.20 -5.97
N ASN A 7 -2.44 -9.25 -5.55
CA ASN A 7 -1.41 -10.01 -6.26
C ASN A 7 -1.66 -11.52 -6.24
N MET A 8 -2.26 -12.06 -5.16
CA MET A 8 -2.68 -13.48 -5.13
C MET A 8 -3.73 -13.81 -6.20
N ALA A 9 -4.57 -12.85 -6.59
CA ALA A 9 -5.55 -13.03 -7.65
C ALA A 9 -4.99 -12.65 -9.03
N PHE A 10 -4.30 -11.52 -9.13
CA PHE A 10 -3.83 -10.94 -10.38
C PHE A 10 -2.68 -11.72 -11.00
N VAL A 11 -1.63 -12.04 -10.23
CA VAL A 11 -0.41 -12.66 -10.76
C VAL A 11 -0.68 -14.01 -11.43
N PRO A 12 -1.45 -14.95 -10.85
CA PRO A 12 -1.76 -16.21 -11.52
C PRO A 12 -2.57 -16.02 -12.82
N MET A 13 -3.53 -15.08 -12.84
CA MET A 13 -4.31 -14.79 -14.04
C MET A 13 -3.43 -14.18 -15.13
N PHE A 14 -2.54 -13.26 -14.75
CA PHE A 14 -1.60 -12.63 -15.67
C PHE A 14 -0.58 -13.63 -16.23
N SER A 15 0.05 -14.45 -15.36
CA SER A 15 1.03 -15.47 -15.78
C SER A 15 0.41 -16.47 -16.75
N LYS A 16 -0.83 -16.92 -16.50
CA LYS A 16 -1.53 -17.81 -17.41
C LYS A 16 -1.73 -17.20 -18.80
N LYS A 17 -2.04 -15.91 -18.88
CA LYS A 17 -2.18 -15.20 -20.17
C LYS A 17 -0.82 -14.93 -20.83
N PHE A 18 0.21 -14.69 -20.00
CA PHE A 18 1.58 -14.45 -20.48
C PHE A 18 2.23 -15.71 -21.09
N GLU A 19 1.89 -16.90 -20.58
CA GLU A 19 2.35 -18.19 -21.09
C GLU A 19 1.47 -18.75 -22.22
N GLY A 20 0.26 -18.22 -22.38
CA GLY A 20 -0.71 -18.64 -23.41
C GLY A 20 -0.74 -17.73 -24.64
N ASP A 21 -1.73 -17.96 -25.53
CA ASP A 21 -1.95 -17.16 -26.73
C ASP A 21 -2.81 -15.91 -26.49
N ASP A 22 -3.21 -15.62 -25.25
CA ASP A 22 -3.99 -14.45 -24.87
C ASP A 22 -3.10 -13.18 -24.83
N ASP A 23 -3.73 -11.99 -24.89
CA ASP A 23 -3.03 -10.70 -24.79
C ASP A 23 -2.83 -10.27 -23.31
N PRO A 24 -1.64 -10.58 -22.70
CA PRO A 24 -1.35 -10.18 -21.32
C PRO A 24 -1.22 -8.68 -21.16
N ALA A 25 -0.79 -7.95 -22.21
CA ALA A 25 -0.62 -6.50 -22.14
C ALA A 25 -1.99 -5.80 -22.05
N GLN A 26 -2.97 -6.29 -22.79
CA GLN A 26 -4.34 -5.78 -22.72
C GLN A 26 -4.96 -6.05 -21.35
N PHE A 27 -4.78 -7.25 -20.78
CA PHE A 27 -5.28 -7.58 -19.46
C PHE A 27 -4.64 -6.71 -18.36
N ALA A 28 -3.31 -6.55 -18.39
CA ALA A 28 -2.61 -5.65 -17.46
C ALA A 28 -3.08 -4.20 -17.59
N GLN A 29 -3.30 -3.74 -18.82
CA GLN A 29 -3.81 -2.39 -19.12
C GLN A 29 -5.23 -2.20 -18.57
N ASP A 30 -6.14 -3.16 -18.74
CA ASP A 30 -7.51 -3.08 -18.24
C ASP A 30 -7.54 -3.10 -16.71
N ALA A 31 -6.72 -3.96 -16.08
CA ALA A 31 -6.57 -4.01 -14.64
C ALA A 31 -6.01 -2.70 -14.07
N PHE A 32 -4.98 -2.13 -14.72
CA PHE A 32 -4.38 -0.86 -14.33
C PHE A 32 -5.40 0.29 -14.36
N VAL A 33 -6.12 0.43 -15.45
CA VAL A 33 -7.11 1.51 -15.62
C VAL A 33 -8.30 1.33 -14.68
N GLY A 34 -8.81 0.09 -14.56
CA GLY A 34 -9.92 -0.22 -13.65
C GLY A 34 -9.55 0.08 -12.20
N MET A 35 -8.36 -0.34 -11.77
CA MET A 35 -7.85 -0.07 -10.43
C MET A 35 -7.59 1.43 -10.23
N ALA A 36 -6.98 2.14 -11.19
CA ALA A 36 -6.74 3.57 -11.10
C ALA A 36 -8.05 4.35 -10.92
N PHE A 37 -9.08 4.01 -11.68
CA PHE A 37 -10.40 4.63 -11.55
C PHE A 37 -11.02 4.37 -10.17
N LEU A 38 -11.07 3.09 -9.75
CA LEU A 38 -11.64 2.70 -8.46
C LEU A 38 -10.93 3.40 -7.30
N LEU A 39 -9.60 3.38 -7.31
CA LEU A 39 -8.79 4.00 -6.26
C LEU A 39 -8.86 5.52 -6.26
N THR A 40 -9.01 6.15 -7.43
CA THR A 40 -9.21 7.61 -7.50
C THR A 40 -10.54 7.99 -6.84
N VAL A 41 -11.62 7.27 -7.17
CA VAL A 41 -12.92 7.49 -6.52
C VAL A 41 -12.84 7.24 -5.01
N PHE A 42 -12.24 6.11 -4.61
CA PHE A 42 -12.05 5.76 -3.20
C PHE A 42 -11.23 6.81 -2.45
N THR A 43 -10.12 7.25 -3.03
CA THR A 43 -9.24 8.27 -2.44
C THR A 43 -9.97 9.61 -2.30
N THR A 44 -10.73 10.03 -3.31
CA THR A 44 -11.51 11.26 -3.24
C THR A 44 -12.56 11.21 -2.14
N ILE A 45 -13.32 10.10 -2.06
CA ILE A 45 -14.30 9.90 -0.98
C ILE A 45 -13.60 9.90 0.38
N GLY A 46 -12.46 9.21 0.51
CA GLY A 46 -11.71 9.13 1.77
C GLY A 46 -11.16 10.49 2.23
N ILE A 47 -10.68 11.34 1.32
CA ILE A 47 -10.24 12.71 1.64
C ILE A 47 -11.40 13.57 2.15
N ILE A 48 -12.56 13.48 1.51
CA ILE A 48 -13.77 14.20 1.92
C ILE A 48 -14.26 13.67 3.28
N ALA A 49 -14.31 12.35 3.44
CA ALA A 49 -14.77 11.68 4.65
C ALA A 49 -13.70 11.61 5.76
N MET A 50 -12.53 12.23 5.60
CA MET A 50 -11.41 12.10 6.55
C MET A 50 -11.78 12.43 7.99
N PRO A 51 -12.57 13.49 8.30
CA PRO A 51 -13.00 13.74 9.69
C PRO A 51 -13.78 12.57 10.29
N ALA A 52 -14.68 11.95 9.51
CA ALA A 52 -15.44 10.79 9.97
C ALA A 52 -14.54 9.56 10.15
N LEU A 53 -13.57 9.35 9.27
CA LEU A 53 -12.59 8.28 9.39
C LEU A 53 -11.73 8.42 10.65
N VAL A 54 -11.22 9.63 10.93
CA VAL A 54 -10.45 9.91 12.14
C VAL A 54 -11.32 9.74 13.39
N ALA A 55 -12.56 10.23 13.39
CA ALA A 55 -13.50 10.01 14.49
C ALA A 55 -13.77 8.52 14.75
N ALA A 56 -13.92 7.71 13.70
CA ALA A 56 -14.13 6.27 13.83
C ALA A 56 -12.88 5.52 14.31
N MET A 57 -11.67 5.99 13.97
CA MET A 57 -10.40 5.31 14.28
C MET A 57 -9.75 5.80 15.57
N ALA A 58 -10.03 7.02 15.99
CA ALA A 58 -9.37 7.70 17.12
C ALA A 58 -10.30 8.74 17.74
N SER A 59 -11.49 8.32 18.21
CA SER A 59 -12.48 9.23 18.79
C SER A 59 -11.97 9.97 20.03
N GLY A 60 -10.98 9.43 20.74
CA GLY A 60 -10.34 10.11 21.87
C GLY A 60 -9.62 11.41 21.49
N PHE A 61 -9.34 11.63 20.19
CA PHE A 61 -8.74 12.88 19.73
C PHE A 61 -9.75 14.01 19.51
N MET A 62 -11.06 13.72 19.44
CA MET A 62 -12.11 14.71 19.12
C MET A 62 -12.19 15.87 20.11
N ALA A 63 -11.69 15.68 21.33
CA ALA A 63 -11.72 16.70 22.37
C ALA A 63 -10.51 17.66 22.39
N ASN A 64 -9.55 17.49 21.47
CA ASN A 64 -8.30 18.26 21.46
C ASN A 64 -7.77 18.54 20.04
N GLU A 65 -6.73 19.36 19.95
CA GLU A 65 -6.09 19.79 18.68
C GLU A 65 -5.53 18.63 17.86
N ARG A 66 -5.35 17.43 18.45
CA ARG A 66 -4.87 16.24 17.74
C ARG A 66 -5.83 15.77 16.66
N PHE A 67 -7.13 16.08 16.81
CA PHE A 67 -8.12 15.72 15.80
C PHE A 67 -7.88 16.46 14.48
N ASP A 68 -7.71 17.77 14.54
CA ASP A 68 -7.49 18.60 13.35
C ASP A 68 -6.15 18.26 12.67
N LEU A 69 -5.10 17.97 13.47
CA LEU A 69 -3.83 17.50 12.96
C LEU A 69 -3.96 16.14 12.26
N ALA A 70 -4.67 15.18 12.88
CA ALA A 70 -4.89 13.87 12.32
C ALA A 70 -5.70 13.93 11.01
N VAL A 71 -6.72 14.79 10.95
CA VAL A 71 -7.50 15.03 9.73
C VAL A 71 -6.64 15.65 8.64
N THR A 72 -5.84 16.65 8.98
CA THR A 72 -4.97 17.35 8.01
C THR A 72 -3.92 16.41 7.45
N TYR A 73 -3.16 15.71 8.31
CA TYR A 73 -2.15 14.76 7.87
C TYR A 73 -2.76 13.56 7.14
N GLY A 74 -3.94 13.10 7.58
CA GLY A 74 -4.70 12.06 6.91
C GLY A 74 -5.04 12.45 5.48
N ARG A 75 -5.57 13.66 5.25
CA ARG A 75 -5.90 14.16 3.91
C ARG A 75 -4.68 14.27 2.99
N ILE A 76 -3.54 14.68 3.53
CA ILE A 76 -2.28 14.79 2.78
C ILE A 76 -1.76 13.39 2.41
N ALA A 77 -1.75 12.46 3.37
CA ALA A 77 -1.17 11.13 3.19
C ALA A 77 -2.08 10.15 2.43
N PHE A 78 -3.41 10.32 2.46
CA PHE A 78 -4.37 9.35 1.93
C PHE A 78 -4.20 9.04 0.43
N PRO A 79 -3.81 9.98 -0.45
CA PRO A 79 -3.52 9.70 -1.85
C PRO A 79 -2.43 8.64 -2.08
N TYR A 80 -1.60 8.36 -1.08
CA TYR A 80 -0.59 7.31 -1.16
C TYR A 80 -1.20 5.93 -1.49
N ILE A 81 -2.42 5.66 -1.04
CA ILE A 81 -3.12 4.39 -1.31
C ILE A 81 -3.26 4.15 -2.82
N LEU A 82 -3.57 5.19 -3.59
CA LEU A 82 -3.65 5.11 -5.05
C LEU A 82 -2.30 4.70 -5.65
N PHE A 83 -1.23 5.40 -5.27
CA PHE A 83 0.09 5.18 -5.86
C PHE A 83 0.69 3.83 -5.48
N ILE A 84 0.60 3.43 -4.19
CA ILE A 84 1.15 2.14 -3.74
C ILE A 84 0.40 0.96 -4.34
N SER A 85 -0.92 1.04 -4.47
CA SER A 85 -1.72 -0.05 -5.05
C SER A 85 -1.45 -0.21 -6.56
N LEU A 86 -1.31 0.89 -7.30
CA LEU A 86 -0.90 0.83 -8.72
C LEU A 86 0.54 0.34 -8.88
N SER A 87 1.44 0.73 -7.95
CA SER A 87 2.81 0.19 -7.90
C SER A 87 2.82 -1.31 -7.67
N ALA A 88 1.95 -1.81 -6.79
CA ALA A 88 1.82 -3.23 -6.50
C ALA A 88 1.36 -4.03 -7.72
N LEU A 89 0.36 -3.52 -8.47
CA LEU A 89 -0.07 -4.14 -9.72
C LEU A 89 1.07 -4.24 -10.73
N LEU A 90 1.78 -3.13 -10.96
CA LEU A 90 2.90 -3.09 -11.89
C LEU A 90 4.08 -3.96 -11.43
N SER A 91 4.33 -4.03 -10.12
CA SER A 91 5.29 -4.97 -9.52
C SER A 91 4.88 -6.42 -9.78
N GLY A 92 3.58 -6.73 -9.70
CA GLY A 92 3.05 -8.04 -10.07
C GLY A 92 3.33 -8.41 -11.53
N VAL A 93 3.12 -7.48 -12.47
CA VAL A 93 3.47 -7.65 -13.90
C VAL A 93 4.96 -7.91 -14.07
N LEU A 94 5.81 -7.09 -13.42
CA LEU A 94 7.27 -7.20 -13.51
C LEU A 94 7.76 -8.53 -12.93
N ASN A 95 7.25 -8.94 -11.78
CA ASN A 95 7.61 -10.20 -11.13
C ASN A 95 7.20 -11.41 -11.99
N ALA A 96 6.00 -11.40 -12.56
CA ALA A 96 5.54 -12.45 -13.47
C ALA A 96 6.38 -12.57 -14.75
N THR A 97 7.05 -11.48 -15.15
CA THR A 97 7.96 -11.45 -16.31
C THR A 97 9.44 -11.62 -15.93
N GLY A 98 9.75 -12.02 -14.69
CA GLY A 98 11.11 -12.27 -14.20
C GLY A 98 11.94 -11.00 -13.94
N ARG A 99 11.32 -9.83 -13.80
CA ARG A 99 12.00 -8.53 -13.61
C ARG A 99 11.78 -8.00 -12.20
N PHE A 100 12.53 -8.48 -11.22
CA PHE A 100 12.30 -8.24 -9.80
C PHE A 100 12.90 -6.92 -9.27
N VAL A 101 13.91 -6.35 -9.93
CA VAL A 101 14.75 -5.27 -9.38
C VAL A 101 13.94 -4.02 -9.04
N ALA A 102 13.09 -3.55 -9.96
CA ALA A 102 12.31 -2.32 -9.73
C ALA A 102 11.24 -2.52 -8.63
N ALA A 103 10.60 -3.69 -8.62
CA ALA A 103 9.62 -4.06 -7.60
C ALA A 103 10.26 -4.10 -6.19
N ALA A 104 11.45 -4.70 -6.08
CA ALA A 104 12.19 -4.79 -4.82
C ALA A 104 12.77 -3.43 -4.37
N ALA A 105 13.14 -2.55 -5.30
CA ALA A 105 13.69 -1.23 -5.00
C ALA A 105 12.63 -0.19 -4.59
N ALA A 106 11.38 -0.36 -5.00
CA ALA A 106 10.32 0.59 -4.74
C ALA A 106 10.12 0.90 -3.23
N PRO A 107 10.05 -0.07 -2.29
CA PRO A 107 9.94 0.23 -0.86
C PRO A 107 11.15 0.98 -0.29
N VAL A 108 12.36 0.74 -0.83
CA VAL A 108 13.58 1.43 -0.39
C VAL A 108 13.48 2.93 -0.70
N LEU A 109 12.91 3.28 -1.86
CA LEU A 109 12.76 4.66 -2.29
C LEU A 109 11.90 5.48 -1.33
N LEU A 110 10.86 4.89 -0.74
CA LEU A 110 10.04 5.55 0.29
C LEU A 110 10.88 5.93 1.51
N ASN A 111 11.71 5.01 2.00
CA ASN A 111 12.58 5.27 3.15
C ASN A 111 13.61 6.36 2.84
N VAL A 112 14.18 6.37 1.64
CA VAL A 112 15.11 7.44 1.19
C VAL A 112 14.40 8.79 1.20
N ILE A 113 13.17 8.88 0.72
CA ILE A 113 12.38 10.11 0.71
C ILE A 113 12.05 10.58 2.13
N PHE A 114 11.70 9.67 3.03
CA PHE A 114 11.47 10.02 4.44
C PHE A 114 12.73 10.56 5.11
N ILE A 115 13.86 9.91 4.91
CA ILE A 115 15.14 10.37 5.46
C ILE A 115 15.49 11.74 4.88
N ALA A 116 15.35 11.93 3.57
CA ALA A 116 15.60 13.20 2.91
C ALA A 116 14.69 14.32 3.45
N ALA A 117 13.38 14.04 3.62
CA ALA A 117 12.43 14.99 4.18
C ALA A 117 12.83 15.42 5.60
N LEU A 118 13.23 14.48 6.45
CA LEU A 118 13.68 14.78 7.83
C LEU A 118 14.98 15.61 7.84
N ILE A 119 15.96 15.26 6.99
CA ILE A 119 17.22 16.00 6.89
C ILE A 119 16.97 17.43 6.39
N ILE A 120 16.14 17.59 5.35
CA ILE A 120 15.82 18.91 4.80
C ILE A 120 15.12 19.76 5.87
N THR A 121 14.13 19.21 6.58
CA THR A 121 13.43 19.92 7.65
C THR A 121 14.38 20.32 8.75
N ALA A 122 15.29 19.44 9.18
CA ALA A 122 16.26 19.73 10.23
C ALA A 122 17.34 20.76 9.83
N LEU A 123 17.72 20.84 8.56
CA LEU A 123 18.76 21.76 8.09
C LEU A 123 18.24 23.13 7.68
N VAL A 124 16.99 23.22 7.23
CA VAL A 124 16.42 24.44 6.64
C VAL A 124 15.54 25.20 7.62
N MET A 125 14.93 24.50 8.57
CA MET A 125 13.99 25.04 9.54
C MET A 125 14.55 24.87 10.96
N ASP A 126 14.10 25.71 11.90
CA ASP A 126 14.19 25.42 13.34
C ASP A 126 12.92 24.58 13.67
N PRO A 127 13.00 23.26 13.61
CA PRO A 127 11.83 22.42 13.41
C PRO A 127 11.00 22.32 14.68
N THR A 128 9.77 22.79 14.61
CA THR A 128 8.75 22.42 15.58
C THR A 128 8.25 20.99 15.30
N GLN A 129 7.56 20.38 16.27
CA GLN A 129 6.93 19.07 16.04
C GLN A 129 5.90 19.09 14.90
N PHE A 130 5.24 20.24 14.71
CA PHE A 130 4.29 20.45 13.62
C PHE A 130 4.98 20.43 12.25
N ASP A 131 6.12 21.09 12.12
CA ASP A 131 6.88 21.15 10.87
C ASP A 131 7.41 19.78 10.48
N ILE A 132 7.91 19.01 11.44
CA ILE A 132 8.33 17.61 11.23
C ILE A 132 7.14 16.73 10.78
N GLY A 133 5.99 16.84 11.47
CA GLY A 133 4.78 16.11 11.13
C GLY A 133 4.26 16.44 9.73
N THR A 134 4.25 17.71 9.36
CA THR A 134 3.84 18.19 8.04
C THR A 134 4.80 17.68 6.94
N SER A 135 6.11 17.77 7.17
CA SER A 135 7.12 17.27 6.23
C SER A 135 6.98 15.78 5.97
N LEU A 136 6.78 14.99 7.03
CA LEU A 136 6.54 13.56 6.90
C LEU A 136 5.21 13.25 6.21
N ALA A 137 4.14 14.01 6.51
CA ALA A 137 2.85 13.84 5.86
C ALA A 137 2.94 14.03 4.34
N TRP A 138 3.69 15.04 3.88
CA TRP A 138 3.96 15.26 2.45
C TRP A 138 4.94 14.26 1.84
N ALA A 139 5.91 13.77 2.60
CA ALA A 139 6.84 12.74 2.14
C ALA A 139 6.11 11.44 1.74
N VAL A 140 4.97 11.13 2.36
CA VAL A 140 4.15 9.94 2.04
C VAL A 140 3.68 9.94 0.58
N PRO A 141 2.87 10.90 0.09
CA PRO A 141 2.41 10.90 -1.30
C PRO A 141 3.56 11.12 -2.29
N ILE A 142 4.58 11.92 -1.96
CA ILE A 142 5.78 12.09 -2.80
C ILE A 142 6.49 10.75 -2.97
N GLY A 143 6.67 9.99 -1.89
CA GLY A 143 7.22 8.64 -1.92
C GLY A 143 6.38 7.68 -2.76
N GLY A 144 5.05 7.74 -2.63
CA GLY A 144 4.14 6.95 -3.45
C GLY A 144 4.25 7.25 -4.95
N ILE A 145 4.32 8.53 -5.32
CA ILE A 145 4.52 8.95 -6.71
C ILE A 145 5.87 8.45 -7.24
N ALA A 146 6.93 8.58 -6.46
CA ALA A 146 8.26 8.12 -6.85
C ALA A 146 8.34 6.60 -7.02
N GLN A 147 7.74 5.83 -6.09
CA GLN A 147 7.61 4.38 -6.20
C GLN A 147 6.85 3.97 -7.46
N MET A 148 5.69 4.58 -7.68
CA MET A 148 4.88 4.33 -8.87
C MET A 148 5.63 4.68 -10.16
N ALA A 149 6.33 5.82 -10.20
CA ALA A 149 7.12 6.23 -11.36
C ALA A 149 8.24 5.22 -11.67
N LEU A 150 8.94 4.71 -10.64
CA LEU A 150 9.98 3.71 -10.79
C LEU A 150 9.45 2.43 -11.47
N VAL A 151 8.39 1.85 -10.91
CA VAL A 151 7.83 0.59 -11.45
C VAL A 151 7.10 0.82 -12.78
N PHE A 152 6.49 1.98 -13.00
CA PHE A 152 5.86 2.35 -14.26
C PHE A 152 6.88 2.45 -15.41
N ILE A 153 8.02 3.11 -15.18
CA ILE A 153 9.11 3.20 -16.15
C ILE A 153 9.66 1.80 -16.44
N ALA A 154 9.84 0.97 -15.40
CA ALA A 154 10.30 -0.40 -15.55
C ALA A 154 9.32 -1.27 -16.36
N ALA A 155 8.01 -1.18 -16.07
CA ALA A 155 6.96 -1.90 -16.80
C ALA A 155 6.91 -1.46 -18.28
N ARG A 156 7.01 -0.16 -18.54
CA ARG A 156 7.07 0.36 -19.92
C ARG A 156 8.28 -0.17 -20.68
N ARG A 157 9.47 -0.23 -20.05
CA ARG A 157 10.69 -0.81 -20.64
C ARG A 157 10.60 -2.33 -20.81
N ALA A 158 9.73 -2.98 -20.04
CA ALA A 158 9.45 -4.40 -20.13
C ALA A 158 8.48 -4.76 -21.29
N GLY A 159 7.94 -3.77 -22.00
CA GLY A 159 6.97 -3.98 -23.09
C GLY A 159 5.51 -3.86 -22.64
N PHE A 160 5.25 -3.40 -21.42
CA PHE A 160 3.89 -3.17 -20.88
C PHE A 160 3.61 -1.67 -20.69
N PRO A 161 3.37 -0.90 -21.77
CA PRO A 161 3.08 0.52 -21.68
C PRO A 161 1.64 0.70 -21.17
N MET A 162 1.50 1.24 -19.96
CA MET A 162 0.19 1.59 -19.41
C MET A 162 -0.24 2.97 -19.93
N ARG A 163 -1.48 3.05 -20.40
CA ARG A 163 -2.08 4.29 -20.88
C ARG A 163 -3.34 4.59 -20.11
N LEU A 164 -3.54 5.84 -19.72
CA LEU A 164 -4.80 6.26 -19.10
C LEU A 164 -5.88 6.30 -20.21
N ARG A 165 -6.95 5.55 -19.99
CA ARG A 165 -8.13 5.48 -20.84
C ARG A 165 -9.37 5.32 -19.96
N LEU A 166 -10.55 5.43 -20.54
CA LEU A 166 -11.77 5.13 -19.78
C LEU A 166 -11.81 3.64 -19.41
N PRO A 167 -12.17 3.32 -18.16
CA PRO A 167 -12.24 1.94 -17.70
C PRO A 167 -13.32 1.17 -18.49
N LYS A 168 -12.99 -0.07 -18.85
CA LYS A 168 -13.92 -1.00 -19.48
C LYS A 168 -14.08 -2.21 -18.56
N LEU A 169 -15.30 -2.56 -18.24
CA LEU A 169 -15.57 -3.74 -17.41
C LEU A 169 -15.55 -5.00 -18.28
N THR A 170 -14.34 -5.52 -18.51
CA THR A 170 -14.13 -6.75 -19.27
C THR A 170 -14.51 -7.99 -18.44
N PRO A 171 -14.83 -9.15 -19.06
CA PRO A 171 -15.08 -10.40 -18.36
C PRO A 171 -13.91 -10.81 -17.44
N ASP A 172 -12.68 -10.59 -17.89
CA ASP A 172 -11.47 -10.88 -17.09
C ASP A 172 -11.37 -9.97 -15.86
N LEU A 173 -11.70 -8.69 -15.99
CA LEU A 173 -11.71 -7.76 -14.85
C LEU A 173 -12.80 -8.12 -13.84
N LYS A 174 -13.98 -8.56 -14.29
CA LYS A 174 -15.02 -9.10 -13.40
C LYS A 174 -14.53 -10.34 -12.65
N ARG A 175 -13.88 -11.28 -13.36
CA ARG A 175 -13.34 -12.49 -12.75
C ARG A 175 -12.25 -12.15 -11.73
N LEU A 176 -11.35 -11.22 -12.04
CA LEU A 176 -10.34 -10.71 -11.12
C LEU A 176 -10.99 -10.13 -9.85
N ALA A 177 -12.00 -9.29 -10.00
CA ALA A 177 -12.72 -8.69 -8.88
C ALA A 177 -13.40 -9.74 -7.99
N LEU A 178 -14.03 -10.76 -8.58
CA LEU A 178 -14.67 -11.85 -7.86
C LEU A 178 -13.68 -12.71 -7.05
N ILE A 179 -12.46 -12.88 -7.55
CA ILE A 179 -11.41 -13.63 -6.83
C ILE A 179 -10.75 -12.74 -5.76
N ALA A 180 -10.50 -11.47 -6.07
CA ALA A 180 -9.83 -10.54 -5.15
C ALA A 180 -10.72 -10.09 -3.99
N ALA A 181 -12.04 -9.95 -4.17
CA ALA A 181 -12.95 -9.43 -3.15
C ALA A 181 -13.00 -10.30 -1.87
N PRO A 182 -13.17 -11.63 -1.92
CA PRO A 182 -13.13 -12.48 -0.73
C PRO A 182 -11.77 -12.43 -0.02
N ALA A 183 -10.67 -12.41 -0.77
CA ALA A 183 -9.32 -12.31 -0.21
C ALA A 183 -9.08 -10.96 0.49
N ALA A 184 -9.60 -9.86 -0.07
CA ALA A 184 -9.56 -8.54 0.54
C ALA A 184 -10.39 -8.48 1.83
N LEU A 185 -11.58 -9.09 1.85
CA LEU A 185 -12.44 -9.18 3.04
C LEU A 185 -11.77 -10.00 4.14
N ALA A 186 -11.20 -11.15 3.82
CA ALA A 186 -10.49 -11.98 4.78
C ALA A 186 -9.28 -11.24 5.40
N GLY A 187 -8.52 -10.49 4.59
CA GLY A 187 -7.45 -9.63 5.07
C GLY A 187 -7.95 -8.46 5.94
N GLY A 188 -9.18 -8.00 5.73
CA GLY A 188 -9.81 -6.91 6.48
C GLY A 188 -10.08 -7.27 7.95
N VAL A 189 -10.34 -8.53 8.27
CA VAL A 189 -10.63 -8.97 9.66
C VAL A 189 -9.49 -8.64 10.62
N VAL A 190 -8.24 -8.89 10.21
CA VAL A 190 -7.05 -8.55 11.01
C VAL A 190 -6.96 -7.04 11.25
N GLN A 191 -7.35 -6.23 10.26
CA GLN A 191 -7.32 -4.77 10.37
C GLN A 191 -8.35 -4.23 11.36
N ILE A 192 -9.51 -4.90 11.51
CA ILE A 192 -10.52 -4.50 12.49
C ILE A 192 -9.95 -4.59 13.91
N ASN A 193 -9.22 -5.65 14.23
CA ASN A 193 -8.58 -5.78 15.54
C ASN A 193 -7.58 -4.65 15.81
N LEU A 194 -6.76 -4.30 14.83
CA LEU A 194 -5.82 -3.17 14.95
C LEU A 194 -6.53 -1.82 15.10
N LEU A 195 -7.68 -1.64 14.42
CA LEU A 195 -8.50 -0.44 14.56
C LEU A 195 -9.08 -0.30 15.96
N VAL A 196 -9.62 -1.39 16.53
CA VAL A 196 -10.14 -1.38 17.90
C VAL A 196 -9.04 -1.03 18.90
N GLY A 197 -7.85 -1.62 18.76
CA GLY A 197 -6.70 -1.29 19.60
C GLY A 197 -6.30 0.19 19.55
N ARG A 198 -6.26 0.77 18.34
CA ARG A 198 -5.96 2.21 18.14
C ARG A 198 -7.07 3.10 18.69
N GLN A 199 -8.32 2.72 18.52
CA GLN A 199 -9.47 3.45 19.05
C GLN A 199 -9.38 3.56 20.58
N VAL A 200 -9.13 2.45 21.27
CA VAL A 200 -8.95 2.46 22.72
C VAL A 200 -7.72 3.29 23.13
N ALA A 201 -6.60 3.12 22.44
CA ALA A 201 -5.37 3.85 22.73
C ALA A 201 -5.53 5.38 22.53
N SER A 202 -6.44 5.84 21.66
CA SER A 202 -6.64 7.26 21.39
C SER A 202 -7.12 8.06 22.61
N PHE A 203 -7.69 7.39 23.61
CA PHE A 203 -8.12 8.02 24.88
C PHE A 203 -6.99 8.26 25.86
N PHE A 204 -5.80 7.70 25.64
CA PHE A 204 -4.66 7.81 26.53
C PHE A 204 -3.52 8.57 25.85
N ASP A 205 -2.91 9.51 26.58
CA ASP A 205 -1.80 10.30 26.04
C ASP A 205 -0.59 9.42 25.73
N GLY A 206 -0.09 9.53 24.49
CA GLY A 206 1.08 8.79 24.03
C GLY A 206 0.83 7.32 23.67
N ALA A 207 -0.31 6.72 24.07
CA ALA A 207 -0.53 5.28 23.90
C ALA A 207 -0.55 4.81 22.44
N VAL A 208 -1.03 5.63 21.50
CA VAL A 208 -0.97 5.31 20.07
C VAL A 208 0.48 5.18 19.59
N ALA A 209 1.39 6.05 20.06
CA ALA A 209 2.82 5.96 19.75
C ALA A 209 3.44 4.72 20.39
N TRP A 210 3.13 4.43 21.66
CA TRP A 210 3.63 3.23 22.35
C TRP A 210 3.20 1.94 21.67
N LEU A 211 1.96 1.84 21.21
CA LEU A 211 1.50 0.69 20.43
C LEU A 211 2.30 0.53 19.13
N ASN A 212 2.56 1.64 18.41
CA ASN A 212 3.38 1.56 17.20
C ASN A 212 4.82 1.07 17.48
N TYR A 213 5.44 1.52 18.56
CA TYR A 213 6.78 1.02 18.97
C TYR A 213 6.73 -0.46 19.36
N ALA A 214 5.73 -0.88 20.13
CA ALA A 214 5.55 -2.27 20.51
C ALA A 214 5.33 -3.18 19.28
N ASP A 215 4.50 -2.75 18.32
CA ASP A 215 4.29 -3.47 17.07
C ASP A 215 5.59 -3.61 16.26
N ARG A 216 6.43 -2.58 16.20
CA ARG A 216 7.72 -2.65 15.52
C ARG A 216 8.67 -3.66 16.18
N LEU A 217 8.75 -3.65 17.51
CA LEU A 217 9.57 -4.61 18.26
C LEU A 217 9.07 -6.04 18.06
N TYR A 218 7.75 -6.25 18.04
CA TYR A 218 7.14 -7.56 17.81
C TYR A 218 7.40 -8.06 16.38
N GLN A 219 7.33 -7.18 15.37
CA GLN A 219 7.53 -7.53 13.96
C GLN A 219 8.96 -7.99 13.67
N LEU A 220 9.98 -7.53 14.40
CA LEU A 220 11.37 -7.92 14.17
C LEU A 220 11.62 -9.42 14.38
N PRO A 221 11.30 -10.03 15.55
CA PRO A 221 11.44 -11.48 15.72
C PRO A 221 10.55 -12.27 14.76
N LEU A 222 9.31 -11.82 14.54
CA LEU A 222 8.37 -12.47 13.63
C LEU A 222 8.90 -12.49 12.18
N GLY A 223 9.45 -11.38 11.72
CA GLY A 223 10.05 -11.27 10.38
C GLY A 223 11.27 -12.16 10.21
N VAL A 224 12.18 -12.16 11.18
CA VAL A 224 13.42 -12.95 11.09
C VAL A 224 13.15 -14.45 11.30
N VAL A 225 12.47 -14.83 12.37
CA VAL A 225 12.26 -16.23 12.73
C VAL A 225 11.12 -16.85 11.91
N GLY A 226 9.98 -16.16 11.78
CA GLY A 226 8.80 -16.69 11.08
C GLY A 226 9.06 -16.91 9.59
N ILE A 227 9.72 -15.96 8.92
CA ILE A 227 10.07 -16.08 7.49
C ILE A 227 11.15 -17.15 7.31
N ALA A 228 12.19 -17.19 8.16
CA ALA A 228 13.24 -18.19 8.06
C ALA A 228 12.68 -19.62 8.23
N ILE A 229 11.80 -19.85 9.21
CA ILE A 229 11.13 -21.12 9.42
C ILE A 229 10.23 -21.46 8.21
N GLY A 230 9.46 -20.51 7.72
CA GLY A 230 8.59 -20.70 6.54
C GLY A 230 9.38 -21.13 5.31
N VAL A 231 10.49 -20.47 5.00
CA VAL A 231 11.34 -20.77 3.85
C VAL A 231 12.02 -22.14 3.97
N VAL A 232 12.40 -22.56 5.16
CA VAL A 232 13.10 -23.85 5.37
C VAL A 232 12.13 -25.01 5.50
N LEU A 233 11.03 -24.85 6.26
CA LEU A 233 10.10 -25.95 6.53
C LEU A 233 9.13 -26.26 5.39
N LEU A 234 8.67 -25.26 4.64
CA LEU A 234 7.69 -25.46 3.56
C LEU A 234 8.19 -26.43 2.47
N PRO A 235 9.42 -26.31 1.94
CA PRO A 235 9.95 -27.25 0.96
C PRO A 235 10.12 -28.67 1.52
N ASP A 236 10.50 -28.79 2.80
CA ASP A 236 10.71 -30.08 3.45
C ASP A 236 9.39 -30.82 3.72
N LEU A 237 8.36 -30.07 4.14
CA LEU A 237 7.00 -30.60 4.32
C LEU A 237 6.37 -31.01 2.98
N SER A 238 6.57 -30.20 1.92
CA SER A 238 6.03 -30.53 0.58
C SER A 238 6.70 -31.73 -0.09
N ARG A 239 7.92 -32.11 0.34
CA ARG A 239 8.62 -33.32 -0.13
C ARG A 239 8.21 -34.58 0.60
N ARG A 240 7.59 -34.43 1.78
CA ARG A 240 7.18 -35.57 2.62
C ARG A 240 5.69 -35.93 2.49
N LEU A 241 4.92 -35.09 1.80
CA LEU A 241 3.53 -35.33 1.38
C LEU A 241 3.48 -35.82 -0.06
#